data_8f091ecbb996a70d9af59f418de74f9f
#
_entry.id   8f091ecbb996a70d9af59f418de74f9f
#
_cell.length_a   1.000
_cell.length_b   1.000
_cell.length_c   1.000
_cell.angle_alpha   90.00
_cell.angle_beta   90.00
_cell.angle_gamma   90.00
#
_symmetry.space_group_name_H-M   'P 1'
#
loop_
_entity.id
_entity.type
_entity.pdbx_description
1 polymer ?
#
loop_
_entity_poly.entity_id
_entity_poly.type
_entity_poly.pdbx_seq_one_letter_code
_entity_poly.pdbx_strand_id
1 'polypeptide(L)'
;MSTPRFSTNDVTVVFFLGGPGSGKGTQSANLVKDYGFVHLSAGDLLRAEQVREGSQYGELIREYIREGKIVPMEVTVALLSNAMAESLATSPPPAGTKARFLIDGFPRKLDQAVFFEETVCPSELVLFLDCPEDVMETRLLKRGETSGRDDDNAASIRKRFRTFVETSMPVVDDFKKKDKVVWVKADSSVEKVYEEVKAGIEARGLQAR
;
A
#
# COMPACT_ATOMS: atom_id res chain seq x y z
N MET A 1 21.85 -14.77 6.14
CA MET A 1 20.77 -13.80 5.81
C MET A 1 20.98 -13.38 4.38
N SER A 2 19.97 -13.48 3.52
CA SER A 2 20.07 -12.98 2.14
C SER A 2 20.11 -11.46 2.16
N THR A 3 20.93 -10.84 1.31
CA THR A 3 20.93 -9.38 1.17
C THR A 3 19.64 -8.96 0.45
N PRO A 4 18.90 -7.94 0.93
CA PRO A 4 17.74 -7.41 0.22
C PRO A 4 18.08 -7.01 -1.22
N ARG A 5 17.10 -7.17 -2.13
CA ARG A 5 17.29 -6.88 -3.57
C ARG A 5 17.68 -5.42 -3.84
N PHE A 6 17.18 -4.49 -3.04
CA PHE A 6 17.44 -3.05 -3.18
C PHE A 6 18.09 -2.50 -1.90
N SER A 7 19.06 -1.60 -2.10
CA SER A 7 19.73 -0.91 -1.00
C SER A 7 18.92 0.32 -0.54
N THR A 8 18.88 0.55 0.77
CA THR A 8 18.32 1.78 1.34
C THR A 8 19.12 3.05 0.97
N ASN A 9 20.32 2.88 0.39
CA ASN A 9 21.08 4.01 -0.17
C ASN A 9 20.49 4.48 -1.51
N ASP A 10 19.84 3.59 -2.26
CA ASP A 10 19.33 3.86 -3.60
C ASP A 10 17.81 4.03 -3.64
N VAL A 11 17.13 3.44 -2.66
CA VAL A 11 15.66 3.35 -2.63
C VAL A 11 15.12 3.75 -1.26
N THR A 12 14.03 4.51 -1.26
CA THR A 12 13.20 4.78 -0.08
C THR A 12 11.85 4.11 -0.26
N VAL A 13 11.45 3.26 0.67
CA VAL A 13 10.15 2.59 0.67
C VAL A 13 9.29 3.15 1.80
N VAL A 14 8.09 3.59 1.45
CA VAL A 14 7.04 3.97 2.39
C VAL A 14 5.87 3.01 2.22
N PHE A 15 5.49 2.31 3.28
CA PHE A 15 4.26 1.55 3.29
C PHE A 15 3.08 2.47 3.53
N PHE A 16 2.04 2.36 2.72
CA PHE A 16 0.84 3.16 2.85
C PHE A 16 -0.34 2.27 3.27
N LEU A 17 -0.70 2.34 4.54
CA LEU A 17 -1.70 1.51 5.17
C LEU A 17 -2.96 2.31 5.52
N GLY A 18 -4.05 1.59 5.71
CA GLY A 18 -5.37 2.13 6.03
C GLY A 18 -6.44 1.18 5.54
N GLY A 19 -7.61 1.22 6.14
CA GLY A 19 -8.73 0.36 5.77
C GLY A 19 -9.14 0.53 4.29
N PRO A 20 -9.87 -0.44 3.75
CA PRO A 20 -10.44 -0.30 2.42
C PRO A 20 -11.39 0.92 2.39
N GLY A 21 -11.24 1.81 1.42
CA GLY A 21 -12.04 3.04 1.34
C GLY A 21 -11.52 4.23 2.17
N SER A 22 -10.37 4.12 2.85
CA SER A 22 -9.80 5.21 3.67
C SER A 22 -9.25 6.40 2.86
N GLY A 23 -9.18 6.31 1.52
CA GLY A 23 -8.70 7.40 0.67
C GLY A 23 -7.25 7.29 0.21
N LYS A 24 -6.57 6.14 0.45
CA LYS A 24 -5.18 5.92 0.05
C LYS A 24 -4.89 6.29 -1.41
N GLY A 25 -5.70 5.83 -2.35
CA GLY A 25 -5.48 6.11 -3.78
C GLY A 25 -5.49 7.60 -4.11
N THR A 26 -6.38 8.38 -3.49
CA THR A 26 -6.44 9.83 -3.68
C THR A 26 -5.18 10.51 -3.14
N GLN A 27 -4.77 10.15 -1.93
CA GLN A 27 -3.57 10.71 -1.31
C GLN A 27 -2.29 10.25 -2.01
N SER A 28 -2.27 9.02 -2.54
CA SER A 28 -1.16 8.52 -3.36
C SER A 28 -0.93 9.38 -4.60
N ALA A 29 -2.00 9.79 -5.29
CA ALA A 29 -1.88 10.66 -6.47
C ALA A 29 -1.24 12.01 -6.12
N ASN A 30 -1.61 12.60 -4.99
CA ASN A 30 -1.01 13.83 -4.49
C ASN A 30 0.48 13.63 -4.13
N LEU A 31 0.82 12.54 -3.46
CA LEU A 31 2.21 12.21 -3.09
C LEU A 31 3.10 11.92 -4.31
N VAL A 32 2.56 11.29 -5.34
CA VAL A 32 3.25 11.12 -6.63
C VAL A 32 3.61 12.47 -7.23
N LYS A 33 2.63 13.38 -7.27
CA LYS A 33 2.80 14.71 -7.87
C LYS A 33 3.80 15.57 -7.13
N ASP A 34 3.71 15.65 -5.80
CA ASP A 34 4.43 16.65 -5.01
C ASP A 34 5.75 16.11 -4.44
N TYR A 35 5.89 14.80 -4.28
CA TYR A 35 7.09 14.17 -3.66
C TYR A 35 7.84 13.23 -4.60
N GLY A 36 7.35 13.03 -5.81
CA GLY A 36 7.99 12.17 -6.82
C GLY A 36 8.00 10.69 -6.41
N PHE A 37 6.97 10.23 -5.70
CA PHE A 37 6.82 8.82 -5.41
C PHE A 37 6.39 8.04 -6.66
N VAL A 38 6.91 6.83 -6.79
CA VAL A 38 6.32 5.79 -7.64
C VAL A 38 5.28 5.05 -6.79
N HIS A 39 4.02 5.16 -7.17
CA HIS A 39 2.92 4.49 -6.47
C HIS A 39 2.74 3.06 -6.98
N LEU A 40 2.87 2.08 -6.09
CA LEU A 40 2.63 0.67 -6.34
C LEU A 40 1.50 0.18 -5.45
N SER A 41 0.33 -0.04 -6.02
CA SER A 41 -0.81 -0.62 -5.32
C SER A 41 -0.75 -2.15 -5.39
N ALA A 42 -0.54 -2.80 -4.24
CA ALA A 42 -0.54 -4.26 -4.16
C ALA A 42 -1.87 -4.86 -4.67
N GLY A 43 -2.99 -4.21 -4.38
CA GLY A 43 -4.29 -4.64 -4.86
C GLY A 43 -4.43 -4.53 -6.39
N ASP A 44 -3.89 -3.48 -7.01
CA ASP A 44 -3.96 -3.31 -8.46
C ASP A 44 -3.00 -4.27 -9.18
N LEU A 45 -1.81 -4.50 -8.64
CA LEU A 45 -0.89 -5.51 -9.16
C LEU A 45 -1.49 -6.92 -9.12
N LEU A 46 -2.16 -7.28 -8.02
CA LEU A 46 -2.86 -8.55 -7.90
C LEU A 46 -4.02 -8.65 -8.89
N ARG A 47 -4.81 -7.59 -9.08
CA ARG A 47 -5.89 -7.57 -10.08
C ARG A 47 -5.37 -7.69 -11.51
N ALA A 48 -4.26 -7.05 -11.83
CA ALA A 48 -3.62 -7.19 -13.13
C ALA A 48 -3.12 -8.63 -13.36
N GLU A 49 -2.47 -9.24 -12.35
CA GLU A 49 -2.01 -10.63 -12.41
C GLU A 49 -3.19 -11.61 -12.50
N GLN A 50 -4.32 -11.32 -11.85
CA GLN A 50 -5.53 -12.13 -11.91
C GLN A 50 -6.03 -12.37 -13.33
N VAL A 51 -5.92 -11.36 -14.20
CA VAL A 51 -6.42 -11.40 -15.58
C VAL A 51 -5.32 -11.56 -16.62
N ARG A 52 -4.07 -11.63 -16.20
CA ARG A 52 -2.92 -11.79 -17.10
C ARG A 52 -2.98 -13.15 -17.80
N GLU A 53 -2.90 -13.16 -19.11
CA GLU A 53 -2.83 -14.40 -19.90
C GLU A 53 -1.63 -15.25 -19.48
N GLY A 54 -1.86 -16.54 -19.27
CA GLY A 54 -0.84 -17.48 -18.80
C GLY A 54 -0.44 -17.34 -17.32
N SER A 55 -1.15 -16.56 -16.52
CA SER A 55 -0.89 -16.49 -15.07
C SER A 55 -1.21 -17.80 -14.38
N GLN A 56 -0.24 -18.37 -13.69
CA GLN A 56 -0.45 -19.54 -12.83
C GLN A 56 -1.18 -19.20 -11.51
N TYR A 57 -1.31 -17.91 -11.18
CA TYR A 57 -1.92 -17.42 -9.93
C TYR A 57 -3.29 -16.80 -10.12
N GLY A 58 -3.78 -16.65 -11.37
CA GLY A 58 -5.01 -15.91 -11.68
C GLY A 58 -6.23 -16.37 -10.89
N GLU A 59 -6.52 -17.68 -10.88
CA GLU A 59 -7.66 -18.25 -10.16
C GLU A 59 -7.51 -18.13 -8.64
N LEU A 60 -6.32 -18.41 -8.11
CA LEU A 60 -6.02 -18.27 -6.69
C LEU A 60 -6.24 -16.82 -6.23
N ILE A 61 -5.72 -15.84 -6.98
CA ILE A 61 -5.89 -14.41 -6.65
C ILE A 61 -7.36 -14.02 -6.68
N ARG A 62 -8.12 -14.48 -7.69
CA ARG A 62 -9.57 -14.22 -7.82
C ARG A 62 -10.35 -14.70 -6.60
N GLU A 63 -10.10 -15.93 -6.18
CA GLU A 63 -10.75 -16.51 -5.00
C GLU A 63 -10.43 -15.69 -3.74
N TYR A 64 -9.16 -15.37 -3.50
CA TYR A 64 -8.72 -14.64 -2.31
C TYR A 64 -9.30 -13.22 -2.26
N ILE A 65 -9.34 -12.50 -3.39
CA ILE A 65 -9.94 -11.16 -3.48
C ILE A 65 -11.45 -11.23 -3.17
N ARG A 66 -12.17 -12.16 -3.79
CA ARG A 66 -13.62 -12.35 -3.56
C ARG A 66 -13.95 -12.67 -2.12
N GLU A 67 -13.12 -13.51 -1.47
CA GLU A 67 -13.30 -13.89 -0.07
C GLU A 67 -12.74 -12.86 0.93
N GLY A 68 -12.17 -11.75 0.45
CA GLY A 68 -11.53 -10.74 1.31
C GLY A 68 -10.31 -11.25 2.06
N LYS A 69 -9.72 -12.37 1.60
CA LYS A 69 -8.52 -12.99 2.17
C LYS A 69 -7.25 -12.33 1.66
N ILE A 70 -6.15 -12.56 2.37
CA ILE A 70 -4.82 -12.07 2.00
C ILE A 70 -4.14 -13.12 1.11
N VAL A 71 -3.76 -12.70 -0.10
CA VAL A 71 -3.02 -13.54 -1.05
C VAL A 71 -1.67 -13.95 -0.44
N PRO A 72 -1.16 -15.16 -0.70
CA PRO A 72 0.14 -15.61 -0.22
C PRO A 72 1.25 -14.59 -0.44
N MET A 73 2.12 -14.42 0.56
CA MET A 73 3.14 -13.35 0.56
C MET A 73 4.12 -13.47 -0.59
N GLU A 74 4.47 -14.70 -0.97
CA GLU A 74 5.43 -14.96 -2.05
C GLU A 74 4.95 -14.35 -3.38
N VAL A 75 3.65 -14.45 -3.66
CA VAL A 75 3.04 -13.87 -4.87
C VAL A 75 3.04 -12.36 -4.79
N THR A 76 2.54 -11.79 -3.70
CA THR A 76 2.40 -10.34 -3.54
C THR A 76 3.77 -9.65 -3.52
N VAL A 77 4.73 -10.19 -2.78
CA VAL A 77 6.08 -9.63 -2.67
C VAL A 77 6.84 -9.74 -3.98
N ALA A 78 6.70 -10.85 -4.72
CA ALA A 78 7.31 -11.00 -6.05
C ALA A 78 6.77 -9.95 -7.03
N LEU A 79 5.45 -9.71 -7.06
CA LEU A 79 4.85 -8.70 -7.92
C LEU A 79 5.35 -7.29 -7.57
N LEU A 80 5.40 -6.94 -6.29
CA LEU A 80 5.91 -5.65 -5.83
C LEU A 80 7.39 -5.47 -6.19
N SER A 81 8.23 -6.46 -5.89
CA SER A 81 9.66 -6.44 -6.18
C SER A 81 9.95 -6.31 -7.67
N ASN A 82 9.18 -6.98 -8.52
CA ASN A 82 9.33 -6.88 -9.98
C ASN A 82 8.87 -5.51 -10.50
N ALA A 83 7.75 -4.97 -9.99
CA ALA A 83 7.28 -3.65 -10.35
C ALA A 83 8.28 -2.54 -9.94
N MET A 84 8.92 -2.68 -8.78
CA MET A 84 10.00 -1.78 -8.36
C MET A 84 11.19 -1.84 -9.34
N ALA A 85 11.63 -3.05 -9.71
CA ALA A 85 12.74 -3.24 -10.64
C ALA A 85 12.42 -2.67 -12.03
N GLU A 86 11.22 -2.90 -12.54
CA GLU A 86 10.76 -2.36 -13.82
C GLU A 86 10.72 -0.83 -13.81
N SER A 87 10.20 -0.24 -12.73
CA SER A 87 10.20 1.21 -12.58
C SER A 87 11.60 1.82 -12.59
N LEU A 88 12.56 1.20 -11.89
CA LEU A 88 13.95 1.67 -11.88
C LEU A 88 14.62 1.54 -13.25
N ALA A 89 14.27 0.52 -14.03
CA ALA A 89 14.82 0.30 -15.37
C ALA A 89 14.24 1.28 -16.40
N THR A 90 12.94 1.59 -16.29
CA THR A 90 12.24 2.45 -17.27
C THR A 90 12.29 3.93 -16.95
N SER A 91 12.33 4.27 -15.66
CA SER A 91 12.31 5.66 -15.16
C SER A 91 13.25 5.79 -13.97
N PRO A 92 14.57 5.75 -14.18
CA PRO A 92 15.54 5.89 -13.10
C PRO A 92 15.40 7.27 -12.43
N PRO A 93 15.66 7.36 -11.11
CA PRO A 93 15.64 8.64 -10.42
C PRO A 93 16.73 9.57 -10.93
N PRO A 94 16.61 10.89 -10.77
CA PRO A 94 17.69 11.82 -11.11
C PRO A 94 18.98 11.46 -10.38
N ALA A 95 20.12 11.69 -11.04
CA ALA A 95 21.44 11.37 -10.49
C ALA A 95 21.63 11.98 -9.09
N GLY A 96 22.14 11.17 -8.16
CA GLY A 96 22.37 11.58 -6.78
C GLY A 96 21.09 11.61 -5.89
N THR A 97 19.96 11.14 -6.40
CA THR A 97 18.71 11.02 -5.60
C THR A 97 18.29 9.56 -5.49
N LYS A 98 17.57 9.24 -4.38
CA LYS A 98 16.98 7.90 -4.18
C LYS A 98 15.66 7.80 -4.94
N ALA A 99 15.36 6.64 -5.51
CA ALA A 99 13.99 6.34 -5.93
C ALA A 99 13.08 6.26 -4.71
N ARG A 100 11.85 6.78 -4.81
CA ARG A 100 10.85 6.74 -3.73
C ARG A 100 9.68 5.87 -4.15
N PHE A 101 9.43 4.81 -3.41
CA PHE A 101 8.28 3.92 -3.64
C PHE A 101 7.25 4.08 -2.53
N LEU A 102 6.00 4.31 -2.93
CA LEU A 102 4.83 4.30 -2.07
C LEU A 102 4.08 2.99 -2.30
N ILE A 103 4.17 2.07 -1.35
CA ILE A 103 3.56 0.74 -1.46
C ILE A 103 2.19 0.77 -0.76
N ASP A 104 1.12 0.84 -1.57
CA ASP A 104 -0.25 0.97 -1.08
C ASP A 104 -0.90 -0.39 -0.83
N GLY A 105 -1.48 -0.53 0.35
CA GLY A 105 -2.24 -1.72 0.75
C GLY A 105 -1.39 -2.93 1.07
N PHE A 106 -0.14 -2.75 1.40
CA PHE A 106 0.84 -3.75 1.83
C PHE A 106 1.81 -3.13 2.85
N PRO A 107 2.29 -3.88 3.85
CA PRO A 107 1.92 -5.26 4.21
C PRO A 107 0.56 -5.34 4.92
N ARG A 108 -0.08 -6.52 4.87
CA ARG A 108 -1.36 -6.78 5.56
C ARG A 108 -1.23 -7.79 6.70
N LYS A 109 -0.04 -8.38 6.88
CA LYS A 109 0.35 -9.28 7.97
C LYS A 109 1.79 -8.99 8.37
N LEU A 110 2.14 -9.32 9.61
CA LEU A 110 3.51 -9.13 10.11
C LEU A 110 4.55 -9.95 9.34
N ASP A 111 4.23 -11.19 8.99
CA ASP A 111 5.10 -12.05 8.19
C ASP A 111 5.41 -11.46 6.81
N GLN A 112 4.42 -10.81 6.19
CA GLN A 112 4.62 -10.08 4.94
C GLN A 112 5.59 -8.91 5.09
N ALA A 113 5.48 -8.15 6.19
CA ALA A 113 6.39 -7.04 6.47
C ALA A 113 7.82 -7.54 6.62
N VAL A 114 8.04 -8.56 7.45
CA VAL A 114 9.35 -9.17 7.68
C VAL A 114 9.93 -9.71 6.38
N PHE A 115 9.15 -10.50 5.65
CA PHE A 115 9.60 -11.10 4.39
C PHE A 115 9.99 -10.05 3.33
N PHE A 116 9.20 -8.98 3.21
CA PHE A 116 9.53 -7.88 2.29
C PHE A 116 10.81 -7.14 2.72
N GLU A 117 10.93 -6.79 4.00
CA GLU A 117 12.09 -6.05 4.50
C GLU A 117 13.39 -6.86 4.40
N GLU A 118 13.33 -8.19 4.57
CA GLU A 118 14.48 -9.08 4.45
C GLU A 118 14.86 -9.41 3.00
N THR A 119 13.91 -9.41 2.06
CA THR A 119 14.16 -9.88 0.69
C THR A 119 14.15 -8.77 -0.36
N VAL A 120 13.40 -7.68 -0.12
CA VAL A 120 13.23 -6.61 -1.11
C VAL A 120 13.93 -5.32 -0.67
N CYS A 121 13.48 -4.67 0.38
CA CYS A 121 14.06 -3.45 0.93
C CYS A 121 13.47 -3.14 2.31
N PRO A 122 14.27 -2.72 3.31
CA PRO A 122 13.75 -2.15 4.55
C PRO A 122 12.91 -0.90 4.28
N SER A 123 11.78 -0.78 4.98
CA SER A 123 10.92 0.40 4.88
C SER A 123 11.45 1.55 5.73
N GLU A 124 11.30 2.77 5.24
CA GLU A 124 11.61 4.01 5.97
C GLU A 124 10.56 4.26 7.05
N LEU A 125 9.29 4.28 6.64
CA LEU A 125 8.14 4.51 7.52
C LEU A 125 6.86 3.87 6.98
N VAL A 126 5.85 3.85 7.83
CA VAL A 126 4.46 3.54 7.49
C VAL A 126 3.64 4.82 7.57
N LEU A 127 2.97 5.19 6.49
CA LEU A 127 1.91 6.19 6.49
C LEU A 127 0.58 5.47 6.71
N PHE A 128 -0.14 5.83 7.75
CA PHE A 128 -1.40 5.19 8.12
C PHE A 128 -2.56 6.17 8.10
N LEU A 129 -3.59 5.87 7.30
CA LEU A 129 -4.85 6.60 7.27
C LEU A 129 -5.87 5.93 8.22
N ASP A 130 -6.12 6.59 9.34
CA ASP A 130 -7.14 6.21 10.31
C ASP A 130 -8.49 6.81 9.89
N CYS A 131 -9.39 5.94 9.41
CA CYS A 131 -10.70 6.34 8.89
C CYS A 131 -11.80 5.51 9.56
N PRO A 132 -12.89 6.13 10.04
CA PRO A 132 -14.03 5.41 10.59
C PRO A 132 -14.66 4.43 9.60
N GLU A 133 -15.17 3.30 10.10
CA GLU A 133 -15.67 2.22 9.26
C GLU A 133 -16.91 2.64 8.44
N ASP A 134 -17.81 3.40 9.01
CA ASP A 134 -19.00 3.94 8.35
C ASP A 134 -18.66 4.87 7.18
N VAL A 135 -17.63 5.70 7.34
CA VAL A 135 -17.11 6.57 6.28
C VAL A 135 -16.49 5.72 5.16
N MET A 136 -15.70 4.72 5.52
CA MET A 136 -15.09 3.80 4.55
C MET A 136 -16.15 3.00 3.79
N GLU A 137 -17.16 2.46 4.48
CA GLU A 137 -18.27 1.70 3.86
C GLU A 137 -19.02 2.56 2.83
N THR A 138 -19.41 3.78 3.22
CA THR A 138 -20.08 4.73 2.31
C THR A 138 -19.26 5.01 1.06
N ARG A 139 -17.96 5.25 1.20
CA ARG A 139 -17.05 5.50 0.08
C ARG A 139 -16.90 4.28 -0.83
N LEU A 140 -16.85 3.07 -0.27
CA LEU A 140 -16.71 1.82 -1.03
C LEU A 140 -17.98 1.48 -1.80
N LEU A 141 -19.16 1.62 -1.19
CA LEU A 141 -20.44 1.39 -1.87
C LEU A 141 -20.61 2.35 -3.05
N LYS A 142 -20.32 3.64 -2.85
CA LYS A 142 -20.33 4.62 -3.94
C LYS A 142 -19.33 4.28 -5.06
N ARG A 143 -18.11 3.84 -4.70
CA ARG A 143 -17.11 3.41 -5.69
C ARG A 143 -17.59 2.19 -6.46
N GLY A 144 -18.27 1.25 -5.81
CA GLY A 144 -18.82 0.04 -6.43
C GLY A 144 -19.79 0.29 -7.58
N GLU A 145 -20.45 1.46 -7.59
CA GLU A 145 -21.36 1.84 -8.69
C GLU A 145 -20.64 2.02 -10.04
N THR A 146 -19.33 2.31 -10.03
CA THR A 146 -18.57 2.67 -11.24
C THR A 146 -17.25 1.93 -11.41
N SER A 147 -16.70 1.31 -10.35
CA SER A 147 -15.34 0.77 -10.35
C SER A 147 -15.18 -0.55 -11.13
N GLY A 148 -16.26 -1.31 -11.31
CA GLY A 148 -16.20 -2.66 -11.86
C GLY A 148 -15.41 -3.67 -11.00
N ARG A 149 -15.11 -3.34 -9.73
CA ARG A 149 -14.38 -4.24 -8.82
C ARG A 149 -15.34 -5.24 -8.17
N ASP A 150 -15.03 -6.51 -8.28
CA ASP A 150 -15.82 -7.61 -7.70
C ASP A 150 -15.91 -7.57 -6.17
N ASP A 151 -14.98 -6.87 -5.50
CA ASP A 151 -14.87 -6.76 -4.05
C ASP A 151 -15.49 -5.48 -3.45
N ASP A 152 -16.15 -4.65 -4.26
CA ASP A 152 -16.85 -3.43 -3.80
C ASP A 152 -18.37 -3.66 -3.59
N ASN A 153 -18.75 -4.83 -3.12
CA ASN A 153 -20.10 -5.16 -2.66
C ASN A 153 -20.16 -5.30 -1.14
N ALA A 154 -21.34 -5.14 -0.53
CA ALA A 154 -21.51 -5.13 0.92
C ALA A 154 -20.95 -6.37 1.63
N ALA A 155 -21.07 -7.56 1.04
CA ALA A 155 -20.56 -8.79 1.64
C ALA A 155 -19.03 -8.84 1.66
N SER A 156 -18.38 -8.48 0.55
CA SER A 156 -16.92 -8.41 0.45
C SER A 156 -16.34 -7.27 1.29
N ILE A 157 -17.02 -6.12 1.37
CA ILE A 157 -16.61 -4.98 2.20
C ILE A 157 -16.52 -5.40 3.68
N ARG A 158 -17.53 -6.09 4.22
CA ARG A 158 -17.51 -6.57 5.61
C ARG A 158 -16.37 -7.56 5.88
N LYS A 159 -16.11 -8.48 4.95
CA LYS A 159 -14.99 -9.42 5.05
C LYS A 159 -13.65 -8.66 5.08
N ARG A 160 -13.49 -7.66 4.23
CA ARG A 160 -12.28 -6.82 4.14
C ARG A 160 -12.06 -6.00 5.40
N PHE A 161 -13.10 -5.45 6.02
CA PHE A 161 -12.99 -4.74 7.30
C PHE A 161 -12.52 -5.67 8.40
N ARG A 162 -13.11 -6.86 8.49
CA ARG A 162 -12.69 -7.87 9.47
C ARG A 162 -11.22 -8.24 9.28
N THR A 163 -10.82 -8.57 8.05
CA THR A 163 -9.43 -8.89 7.71
C THR A 163 -8.50 -7.74 8.05
N PHE A 164 -8.90 -6.49 7.79
CA PHE A 164 -8.10 -5.32 8.11
C PHE A 164 -7.88 -5.19 9.62
N VAL A 165 -8.92 -5.29 10.43
CA VAL A 165 -8.82 -5.18 11.90
C VAL A 165 -8.01 -6.32 12.48
N GLU A 166 -8.25 -7.56 12.04
CA GLU A 166 -7.62 -8.76 12.60
C GLU A 166 -6.16 -8.94 12.19
N THR A 167 -5.76 -8.48 11.00
CA THR A 167 -4.44 -8.78 10.46
C THR A 167 -3.59 -7.56 10.12
N SER A 168 -4.19 -6.49 9.61
CA SER A 168 -3.44 -5.29 9.17
C SER A 168 -3.20 -4.30 10.30
N MET A 169 -4.14 -4.15 11.22
CA MET A 169 -3.93 -3.30 12.41
C MET A 169 -2.76 -3.77 13.28
N PRO A 170 -2.55 -5.07 13.54
CA PRO A 170 -1.35 -5.55 14.23
C PRO A 170 -0.04 -5.13 13.56
N VAL A 171 0.00 -4.98 12.22
CA VAL A 171 1.17 -4.45 11.50
C VAL A 171 1.41 -2.99 11.87
N VAL A 172 0.36 -2.17 11.81
CA VAL A 172 0.44 -0.75 12.20
C VAL A 172 0.94 -0.59 13.63
N ASP A 173 0.40 -1.41 14.56
CA ASP A 173 0.78 -1.39 15.97
C ASP A 173 2.25 -1.79 16.19
N ASP A 174 2.77 -2.77 15.42
CA ASP A 174 4.17 -3.18 15.49
C ASP A 174 5.11 -2.06 15.00
N PHE A 175 4.80 -1.43 13.87
CA PHE A 175 5.58 -0.29 13.36
C PHE A 175 5.45 0.94 14.27
N LYS A 176 4.32 1.14 14.93
CA LYS A 176 4.13 2.21 15.92
C LYS A 176 5.03 2.04 17.13
N LYS A 177 5.21 0.81 17.63
CA LYS A 177 6.17 0.51 18.71
C LYS A 177 7.61 0.82 18.33
N LYS A 178 7.93 0.78 17.03
CA LYS A 178 9.26 1.11 16.47
C LYS A 178 9.41 2.60 16.12
N ASP A 179 8.43 3.44 16.46
CA ASP A 179 8.34 4.87 16.09
C ASP A 179 8.45 5.11 14.57
N LYS A 180 7.91 4.19 13.77
CA LYS A 180 7.94 4.27 12.30
C LYS A 180 6.60 4.63 11.67
N VAL A 181 5.59 5.07 12.43
CA VAL A 181 4.24 5.38 11.88
C VAL A 181 3.99 6.87 11.85
N VAL A 182 3.59 7.37 10.69
CA VAL A 182 2.90 8.64 10.50
C VAL A 182 1.40 8.34 10.53
N TRP A 183 0.72 8.73 11.60
CA TRP A 183 -0.70 8.47 11.82
C TRP A 183 -1.51 9.70 11.44
N VAL A 184 -2.43 9.56 10.48
CA VAL A 184 -3.26 10.66 9.95
C VAL A 184 -4.73 10.30 10.06
N LYS A 185 -5.55 11.19 10.61
CA LYS A 185 -7.01 11.04 10.61
C LYS A 185 -7.58 11.33 9.23
N ALA A 186 -8.38 10.40 8.69
CA ALA A 186 -8.85 10.44 7.30
C ALA A 186 -10.38 10.57 7.17
N ASP A 187 -11.02 11.22 8.13
CA ASP A 187 -12.46 11.50 8.19
C ASP A 187 -12.85 12.92 7.76
N SER A 188 -11.87 13.71 7.34
CA SER A 188 -12.08 15.10 6.86
C SER A 188 -11.97 15.23 5.34
N SER A 189 -11.92 16.46 4.81
CA SER A 189 -11.76 16.70 3.37
C SER A 189 -10.43 16.19 2.85
N VAL A 190 -10.37 15.91 1.55
CA VAL A 190 -9.16 15.41 0.88
C VAL A 190 -7.96 16.33 1.14
N GLU A 191 -8.19 17.64 1.09
CA GLU A 191 -7.17 18.67 1.28
C GLU A 191 -6.63 18.67 2.71
N LYS A 192 -7.52 18.61 3.72
CA LYS A 192 -7.10 18.56 5.14
C LYS A 192 -6.30 17.30 5.44
N VAL A 193 -6.77 16.15 4.98
CA VAL A 193 -6.03 14.89 5.13
C VAL A 193 -4.66 15.00 4.47
N TYR A 194 -4.58 15.62 3.29
CA TYR A 194 -3.30 15.81 2.59
C TYR A 194 -2.33 16.72 3.35
N GLU A 195 -2.82 17.81 3.94
CA GLU A 195 -1.98 18.70 4.78
C GLU A 195 -1.39 17.94 5.97
N GLU A 196 -2.18 17.08 6.64
CA GLU A 196 -1.66 16.24 7.73
C GLU A 196 -0.65 15.20 7.22
N VAL A 197 -0.90 14.60 6.06
CA VAL A 197 0.05 13.68 5.41
C VAL A 197 1.38 14.38 5.15
N LYS A 198 1.35 15.56 4.52
CA LYS A 198 2.57 16.35 4.25
C LYS A 198 3.33 16.64 5.53
N ALA A 199 2.66 17.24 6.50
CA ALA A 199 3.29 17.59 7.79
C ALA A 199 3.95 16.36 8.45
N GLY A 200 3.26 15.21 8.41
CA GLY A 200 3.77 13.98 9.01
C GLY A 200 5.01 13.41 8.31
N ILE A 201 5.02 13.35 6.97
CA ILE A 201 6.17 12.80 6.23
C ILE A 201 7.37 13.77 6.22
N GLU A 202 7.10 15.09 6.17
CA GLU A 202 8.16 16.12 6.24
C GLU A 202 8.85 16.14 7.60
N ALA A 203 8.09 15.93 8.69
CA ALA A 203 8.66 15.76 10.03
C ALA A 203 9.59 14.54 10.14
N ARG A 204 9.45 13.57 9.24
CA ARG A 204 10.32 12.38 9.11
C ARG A 204 11.42 12.55 8.05
N GLY A 205 11.64 13.77 7.55
CA GLY A 205 12.72 14.10 6.62
C GLY A 205 12.43 13.89 5.14
N LEU A 206 11.21 13.51 4.76
CA LEU A 206 10.81 13.37 3.36
C LEU A 206 10.31 14.73 2.84
N GLN A 207 11.14 15.41 2.06
CA GLN A 207 10.82 16.73 1.47
C GLN A 207 10.17 16.58 0.09
N ALA A 208 9.33 17.55 -0.29
CA ALA A 208 8.77 17.69 -1.64
C ALA A 208 9.89 17.79 -2.71
N ARG A 209 9.56 17.45 -3.95
CA ARG A 209 10.49 17.48 -5.09
C ARG A 209 9.95 18.33 -6.22
#